data_979fcc761dd1c88310ad0feb14d3fd0f
#
_entry.id   979fcc761dd1c88310ad0feb14d3fd0f
#
_cell.length_a   1.000
_cell.length_b   1.000
_cell.length_c   1.000
_cell.angle_alpha   90.00
_cell.angle_beta   90.00
_cell.angle_gamma   90.00
#
_symmetry.space_group_name_H-M   'P 1'
#
loop_
_entity.id
_entity.type
_entity.pdbx_description
1 polymer ?
#
loop_
_entity_poly.entity_id
_entity_poly.type
_entity_poly.pdbx_seq_one_letter_code
_entity_poly.pdbx_strand_id
1 'polypeptide(L)'
;LFPYTTLFRSSRKEDYEGVDLQGKLLFLREPFAAYMDWAFTEKGAVGFVTDYLREVPGVRSREDLYDIRNYTSFWWKDWEKEPHIFGFVLTPRQGDALAGLCREMREEGKYLQALCKMDTRLYPGELEVVEAFLPGETEEEVLVLAHLCHPRPSANDNASGCAVAMELLRTLHELLERGELPPLRRGIRVCLVPEFSGTYPYLCQREGELSRIVGAINLDMVGGRQSRGYGP
;
A
#
# COMPACT_ATOMS: atom_id res chain seq x y z
N LEU A 1 -2.01 -9.76 26.64
CA LEU A 1 -3.47 -9.74 26.72
C LEU A 1 -3.92 -8.30 26.77
N PHE A 2 -4.60 -7.80 25.72
CA PHE A 2 -5.20 -6.48 25.73
C PHE A 2 -6.65 -6.65 26.26
N PRO A 3 -6.98 -6.04 27.41
CA PRO A 3 -8.18 -6.40 28.14
C PRO A 3 -9.50 -5.95 27.52
N TYR A 4 -9.52 -5.13 26.45
CA TYR A 4 -10.76 -4.59 25.91
C TYR A 4 -10.69 -4.33 24.42
N THR A 5 -11.66 -4.88 23.67
CA THR A 5 -11.93 -4.51 22.28
C THR A 5 -13.21 -3.69 22.24
N THR A 6 -13.17 -2.51 21.66
CA THR A 6 -14.36 -1.66 21.52
C THR A 6 -14.69 -1.52 20.04
N LEU A 7 -15.95 -1.77 19.68
CA LEU A 7 -16.46 -1.61 18.31
C LEU A 7 -16.79 -0.14 18.06
N PHE A 8 -16.14 0.44 17.08
CA PHE A 8 -16.39 1.81 16.63
C PHE A 8 -16.91 1.82 15.20
N ARG A 9 -17.92 2.66 14.96
CA ARG A 9 -18.57 2.84 13.65
C ARG A 9 -18.47 4.26 13.09
N SER A 10 -17.80 5.15 13.81
CA SER A 10 -17.66 6.56 13.44
C SER A 10 -16.25 7.00 13.67
N SER A 11 -15.70 7.80 12.76
CA SER A 11 -14.39 8.45 12.90
C SER A 11 -14.47 9.82 13.58
N ARG A 12 -15.66 10.28 13.97
CA ARG A 12 -15.85 11.56 14.62
C ARG A 12 -15.47 11.48 16.09
N LYS A 13 -14.56 12.36 16.51
CA LYS A 13 -14.02 12.44 17.86
C LYS A 13 -15.10 12.63 18.93
N GLU A 14 -16.15 13.38 18.61
CA GLU A 14 -17.26 13.69 19.49
C GLU A 14 -18.05 12.45 19.92
N ASP A 15 -18.11 11.43 19.08
CA ASP A 15 -18.83 10.19 19.37
C ASP A 15 -18.13 9.34 20.47
N TYR A 16 -16.94 9.78 20.92
CA TYR A 16 -16.11 9.07 21.91
C TYR A 16 -15.82 9.91 23.15
N GLU A 17 -16.61 10.95 23.40
CA GLU A 17 -16.51 11.68 24.65
C GLU A 17 -16.81 10.76 25.83
N GLY A 18 -15.95 10.80 26.84
CA GLY A 18 -16.04 9.93 28.02
C GLY A 18 -15.61 8.46 27.82
N VAL A 19 -15.21 8.05 26.61
CA VAL A 19 -14.70 6.70 26.36
C VAL A 19 -13.20 6.65 26.64
N ASP A 20 -12.79 5.73 27.53
CA ASP A 20 -11.38 5.44 27.77
C ASP A 20 -10.83 4.52 26.68
N LEU A 21 -9.85 4.99 25.91
CA LEU A 21 -9.17 4.24 24.86
C LEU A 21 -7.76 3.79 25.23
N GLN A 22 -7.26 4.22 26.39
CA GLN A 22 -5.90 3.90 26.83
C GLN A 22 -5.65 2.39 26.84
N GLY A 23 -4.67 1.94 26.09
CA GLY A 23 -4.30 0.52 25.98
C GLY A 23 -5.34 -0.38 25.30
N LYS A 24 -6.34 0.18 24.63
CA LYS A 24 -7.40 -0.60 23.95
C LYS A 24 -7.03 -0.95 22.51
N LEU A 25 -7.56 -2.07 22.05
CA LEU A 25 -7.58 -2.46 20.64
C LEU A 25 -8.92 -2.02 20.04
N LEU A 26 -8.89 -1.26 18.94
CA LEU A 26 -10.07 -0.73 18.29
C LEU A 26 -10.54 -1.67 17.16
N PHE A 27 -11.84 -1.87 17.03
CA PHE A 27 -12.41 -2.48 15.82
C PHE A 27 -13.01 -1.38 14.92
N LEU A 28 -12.38 -1.16 13.78
CA LEU A 28 -12.67 -0.05 12.88
C LEU A 28 -13.37 -0.54 11.61
N ARG A 29 -14.36 0.21 11.13
CA ARG A 29 -15.05 0.00 9.85
C ARG A 29 -14.89 1.16 8.87
N GLU A 30 -13.97 2.04 9.17
CA GLU A 30 -13.53 3.18 8.37
C GLU A 30 -12.01 3.18 8.24
N PRO A 31 -11.42 3.98 7.33
CA PRO A 31 -9.97 4.06 7.22
C PRO A 31 -9.32 4.41 8.54
N PHE A 32 -8.34 3.62 8.99
CA PHE A 32 -7.67 3.84 10.28
C PHE A 32 -6.99 5.21 10.38
N ALA A 33 -6.57 5.78 9.25
CA ALA A 33 -5.94 7.10 9.20
C ALA A 33 -6.80 8.20 9.83
N ALA A 34 -8.13 8.08 9.80
CA ALA A 34 -9.04 9.02 10.44
C ALA A 34 -8.96 9.00 11.98
N TYR A 35 -8.33 7.97 12.55
CA TYR A 35 -8.20 7.78 14.00
C TYR A 35 -6.80 8.12 14.53
N MET A 36 -5.80 8.34 13.65
CA MET A 36 -4.39 8.47 14.03
C MET A 36 -4.16 9.53 15.10
N ASP A 37 -4.63 10.75 14.86
CA ASP A 37 -4.31 11.88 15.73
C ASP A 37 -4.99 11.76 17.10
N TRP A 38 -6.26 11.43 17.13
CA TRP A 38 -7.03 11.51 18.38
C TRP A 38 -7.11 10.15 19.10
N ALA A 39 -7.34 9.03 18.41
CA ALA A 39 -7.51 7.75 19.08
C ALA A 39 -6.18 7.11 19.50
N PHE A 40 -5.19 7.14 18.60
CA PHE A 40 -3.89 6.52 18.87
C PHE A 40 -2.92 7.49 19.54
N THR A 41 -2.80 8.74 19.05
CA THR A 41 -1.87 9.72 19.61
C THR A 41 -2.39 10.35 20.89
N GLU A 42 -3.61 10.91 20.92
CA GLU A 42 -4.11 11.63 22.10
C GLU A 42 -4.68 10.70 23.17
N LYS A 43 -5.41 9.65 22.78
CA LYS A 43 -6.13 8.77 23.73
C LYS A 43 -5.43 7.43 23.99
N GLY A 44 -4.30 7.15 23.37
CA GLY A 44 -3.42 6.03 23.69
C GLY A 44 -3.98 4.64 23.35
N ALA A 45 -4.84 4.51 22.35
CA ALA A 45 -5.16 3.20 21.79
C ALA A 45 -3.90 2.55 21.20
N VAL A 46 -3.75 1.24 21.30
CA VAL A 46 -2.48 0.54 20.98
C VAL A 46 -2.49 -0.13 19.62
N GLY A 47 -3.65 -0.27 19.00
CA GLY A 47 -3.77 -0.91 17.69
C GLY A 47 -5.21 -1.06 17.27
N PHE A 48 -5.40 -1.70 16.11
CA PHE A 48 -6.74 -1.89 15.57
C PHE A 48 -6.92 -3.24 14.88
N VAL A 49 -8.18 -3.63 14.75
CA VAL A 49 -8.65 -4.65 13.82
C VAL A 49 -9.62 -3.97 12.87
N THR A 50 -9.54 -4.23 11.59
CA THR A 50 -10.42 -3.56 10.62
C THR A 50 -10.95 -4.55 9.58
N ASP A 51 -12.20 -4.36 9.17
CA ASP A 51 -12.81 -4.98 8.01
C ASP A 51 -13.18 -3.92 6.94
N TYR A 52 -12.56 -2.74 7.05
CA TYR A 52 -12.77 -1.68 6.08
C TYR A 52 -12.36 -2.12 4.69
N LEU A 53 -13.24 -1.87 3.74
CA LEU A 53 -13.01 -2.01 2.31
C LEU A 53 -13.45 -0.75 1.59
N ARG A 54 -12.68 -0.36 0.60
CA ARG A 54 -13.07 0.72 -0.30
C ARG A 54 -14.08 0.18 -1.32
N GLU A 55 -15.31 0.59 -1.18
CA GLU A 55 -16.35 0.37 -2.18
C GLU A 55 -16.20 1.36 -3.34
N VAL A 56 -16.58 0.93 -4.55
CA VAL A 56 -16.63 1.78 -5.73
C VAL A 56 -18.05 1.67 -6.30
N PRO A 57 -18.88 2.70 -6.13
CA PRO A 57 -20.27 2.65 -6.59
C PRO A 57 -20.40 2.24 -8.06
N GLY A 58 -21.29 1.30 -8.34
CA GLY A 58 -21.51 0.75 -9.68
C GLY A 58 -20.44 -0.22 -10.19
N VAL A 59 -19.33 -0.42 -9.47
CA VAL A 59 -18.24 -1.33 -9.85
C VAL A 59 -18.10 -2.49 -8.87
N ARG A 60 -18.05 -2.19 -7.58
CA ARG A 60 -17.90 -3.19 -6.52
C ARG A 60 -18.48 -2.69 -5.21
N SER A 61 -19.24 -3.52 -4.58
CA SER A 61 -19.83 -3.31 -3.25
C SER A 61 -19.07 -4.11 -2.18
N ARG A 62 -19.45 -3.92 -0.93
CA ARG A 62 -18.98 -4.74 0.19
C ARG A 62 -19.31 -6.21 0.01
N GLU A 63 -20.51 -6.51 -0.53
CA GLU A 63 -20.99 -7.86 -0.79
C GLU A 63 -20.12 -8.58 -1.83
N ASP A 64 -19.72 -7.90 -2.89
CA ASP A 64 -18.83 -8.44 -3.92
C ASP A 64 -17.46 -8.82 -3.34
N LEU A 65 -17.07 -8.14 -2.27
CA LEU A 65 -15.76 -8.27 -1.62
C LEU A 65 -15.83 -8.98 -0.27
N TYR A 66 -16.92 -9.69 0.01
CA TYR A 66 -17.25 -10.19 1.35
C TYR A 66 -16.20 -11.12 1.97
N ASP A 67 -15.42 -11.81 1.15
CA ASP A 67 -14.33 -12.71 1.57
C ASP A 67 -12.93 -12.17 1.22
N ILE A 68 -12.83 -10.89 0.83
CA ILE A 68 -11.57 -10.23 0.49
C ILE A 68 -11.05 -9.40 1.67
N ARG A 69 -9.74 -9.34 1.84
CA ARG A 69 -9.08 -8.41 2.77
C ARG A 69 -8.55 -7.22 2.01
N ASN A 70 -8.80 -6.03 2.55
CA ASN A 70 -8.21 -4.83 2.00
C ASN A 70 -6.71 -4.76 2.35
N TYR A 71 -5.88 -4.37 1.38
CA TYR A 71 -4.52 -3.97 1.69
C TYR A 71 -4.54 -2.68 2.49
N THR A 72 -3.76 -2.61 3.55
CA THR A 72 -3.57 -1.40 4.33
C THR A 72 -2.14 -1.34 4.87
N SER A 73 -1.60 -0.14 4.99
CA SER A 73 -0.22 0.10 5.42
C SER A 73 -0.14 1.35 6.27
N PHE A 74 0.91 1.41 7.09
CA PHE A 74 1.27 2.59 7.85
C PHE A 74 2.23 3.45 7.04
N TRP A 75 1.95 4.74 6.96
CA TRP A 75 2.79 5.74 6.31
C TRP A 75 3.25 6.73 7.37
N TRP A 76 4.19 6.31 8.22
CA TRP A 76 4.79 7.20 9.20
C TRP A 76 5.56 8.32 8.51
N LYS A 77 5.27 9.55 8.92
CA LYS A 77 6.00 10.74 8.48
C LYS A 77 7.21 10.98 9.37
N ASP A 78 7.06 10.69 10.65
CA ASP A 78 8.11 10.81 11.66
C ASP A 78 7.99 9.63 12.63
N TRP A 79 8.72 8.57 12.33
CA TRP A 79 8.72 7.33 13.11
C TRP A 79 8.99 7.54 14.61
N GLU A 80 9.83 8.54 14.97
CA GLU A 80 10.21 8.77 16.36
C GLU A 80 9.10 9.44 17.17
N LYS A 81 8.21 10.18 16.50
CA LYS A 81 7.16 10.98 17.16
C LYS A 81 5.76 10.38 17.04
N GLU A 82 5.54 9.54 16.04
CA GLU A 82 4.23 8.94 15.83
C GLU A 82 4.02 7.67 16.68
N PRO A 83 2.79 7.35 17.07
CA PRO A 83 2.55 6.16 17.90
C PRO A 83 2.85 4.88 17.10
N HIS A 84 3.60 3.98 17.72
CA HIS A 84 3.91 2.66 17.15
C HIS A 84 2.74 1.71 17.40
N ILE A 85 1.75 1.78 16.57
CA ILE A 85 0.55 0.95 16.61
C ILE A 85 0.68 -0.25 15.68
N PHE A 86 -0.19 -1.24 15.89
CA PHE A 86 -0.30 -2.39 15.01
C PHE A 86 -1.75 -2.58 14.53
N GLY A 87 -1.93 -3.35 13.45
CA GLY A 87 -3.25 -3.61 12.90
C GLY A 87 -3.39 -4.99 12.31
N PHE A 88 -4.63 -5.50 12.35
CA PHE A 88 -5.03 -6.73 11.66
C PHE A 88 -6.20 -6.44 10.73
N VAL A 89 -6.15 -7.02 9.54
CA VAL A 89 -7.21 -6.87 8.54
C VAL A 89 -8.02 -8.16 8.47
N LEU A 90 -9.32 -8.02 8.62
CA LEU A 90 -10.31 -9.07 8.47
C LEU A 90 -11.01 -8.96 7.11
N THR A 91 -11.64 -10.05 6.68
CA THR A 91 -12.65 -9.96 5.62
C THR A 91 -13.93 -9.32 6.18
N PRO A 92 -14.81 -8.72 5.34
CA PRO A 92 -16.14 -8.28 5.77
C PRO A 92 -16.92 -9.33 6.54
N ARG A 93 -16.90 -10.58 6.09
CA ARG A 93 -17.53 -11.71 6.78
C ARG A 93 -17.02 -11.90 8.20
N GLN A 94 -15.70 -11.88 8.37
CA GLN A 94 -15.07 -12.01 9.69
C GLN A 94 -15.38 -10.79 10.58
N GLY A 95 -15.41 -9.58 9.98
CA GLY A 95 -15.77 -8.36 10.68
C GLY A 95 -17.21 -8.35 11.16
N ASP A 96 -18.14 -8.84 10.34
CA ASP A 96 -19.55 -8.96 10.74
C ASP A 96 -19.75 -9.95 11.89
N ALA A 97 -19.04 -11.08 11.85
CA ALA A 97 -19.04 -12.03 12.95
C ALA A 97 -18.47 -11.42 14.25
N LEU A 98 -17.33 -10.69 14.14
CA LEU A 98 -16.73 -10.00 15.28
C LEU A 98 -17.65 -8.91 15.83
N ALA A 99 -18.34 -8.15 14.97
CA ALA A 99 -19.30 -7.13 15.37
C ALA A 99 -20.50 -7.73 16.09
N GLY A 100 -20.97 -8.91 15.65
CA GLY A 100 -22.02 -9.69 16.33
C GLY A 100 -21.59 -10.05 17.74
N LEU A 101 -20.43 -10.67 17.85
CA LEU A 101 -19.87 -11.08 19.15
C LEU A 101 -19.68 -9.89 20.10
N CYS A 102 -19.18 -8.75 19.60
CA CYS A 102 -19.04 -7.54 20.42
C CYS A 102 -20.39 -7.02 20.96
N ARG A 103 -21.47 -7.14 20.19
CA ARG A 103 -22.82 -6.74 20.64
C ARG A 103 -23.34 -7.68 21.73
N GLU A 104 -23.27 -8.99 21.48
CA GLU A 104 -23.71 -10.03 22.44
C GLU A 104 -23.01 -9.87 23.78
N MET A 105 -21.67 -9.75 23.75
CA MET A 105 -20.89 -9.57 24.98
C MET A 105 -21.28 -8.29 25.72
N ARG A 106 -21.55 -7.20 25.01
CA ARG A 106 -21.98 -5.94 25.63
C ARG A 106 -23.37 -6.07 26.29
N GLU A 107 -24.31 -6.75 25.64
CA GLU A 107 -25.65 -7.00 26.19
C GLU A 107 -25.60 -7.81 27.48
N GLU A 108 -24.62 -8.71 27.59
CA GLU A 108 -24.33 -9.49 28.81
C GLU A 108 -23.50 -8.71 29.85
N GLY A 109 -23.15 -7.44 29.61
CA GLY A 109 -22.29 -6.65 30.50
C GLY A 109 -20.84 -7.15 30.54
N LYS A 110 -20.41 -7.91 29.54
CA LYS A 110 -19.07 -8.47 29.41
C LYS A 110 -18.24 -7.70 28.38
N TYR A 111 -16.92 -7.91 28.45
CA TYR A 111 -15.96 -7.33 27.52
C TYR A 111 -15.27 -8.42 26.72
N LEU A 112 -15.12 -8.19 25.42
CA LEU A 112 -14.33 -9.05 24.56
C LEU A 112 -12.84 -8.81 24.78
N GLN A 113 -12.08 -9.90 24.87
CA GLN A 113 -10.62 -9.84 24.94
C GLN A 113 -10.02 -10.45 23.69
N ALA A 114 -8.96 -9.83 23.17
CA ALA A 114 -8.20 -10.35 22.04
C ALA A 114 -6.77 -10.70 22.46
N LEU A 115 -6.29 -11.85 22.03
CA LEU A 115 -4.89 -12.23 22.12
C LEU A 115 -4.22 -11.95 20.77
N CYS A 116 -3.40 -10.91 20.74
CA CYS A 116 -2.61 -10.55 19.56
C CYS A 116 -1.18 -11.05 19.72
N LYS A 117 -0.69 -11.81 18.74
CA LYS A 117 0.70 -12.25 18.67
C LYS A 117 1.34 -11.59 17.45
N MET A 118 2.44 -10.90 17.67
CA MET A 118 3.24 -10.26 16.63
C MET A 118 4.70 -10.62 16.85
N ASP A 119 5.38 -10.90 15.77
CA ASP A 119 6.82 -11.07 15.73
C ASP A 119 7.31 -10.16 14.59
N THR A 120 7.65 -8.93 14.94
CA THR A 120 8.10 -7.89 14.02
C THR A 120 9.38 -7.26 14.53
N ARG A 121 10.22 -6.85 13.61
CA ARG A 121 11.51 -6.24 13.93
C ARG A 121 11.75 -5.07 12.99
N LEU A 122 12.16 -3.95 13.56
CA LEU A 122 12.76 -2.84 12.85
C LEU A 122 14.28 -2.97 12.88
N TYR A 123 14.93 -2.76 11.77
CA TYR A 123 16.38 -2.83 11.65
C TYR A 123 16.87 -1.86 10.57
N PRO A 124 18.10 -1.35 10.68
CA PRO A 124 18.75 -0.65 9.59
C PRO A 124 18.85 -1.59 8.38
N GLY A 125 18.43 -1.11 7.23
CA GLY A 125 18.41 -1.86 5.98
C GLY A 125 18.58 -0.93 4.80
N GLU A 126 18.67 -1.51 3.61
CA GLU A 126 18.80 -0.80 2.34
C GLU A 126 17.57 -1.08 1.48
N LEU A 127 17.20 -0.12 0.65
CA LEU A 127 16.19 -0.25 -0.38
C LEU A 127 16.90 -0.47 -1.71
N GLU A 128 16.77 -1.66 -2.26
CA GLU A 128 17.41 -2.01 -3.52
C GLU A 128 16.60 -1.50 -4.71
N VAL A 129 17.31 -0.92 -5.69
CA VAL A 129 16.77 -0.50 -6.97
C VAL A 129 17.52 -1.24 -8.07
N VAL A 130 16.80 -1.87 -8.98
CA VAL A 130 17.38 -2.49 -10.17
C VAL A 130 17.25 -1.52 -11.32
N GLU A 131 18.37 -1.18 -11.94
CA GLU A 131 18.44 -0.24 -13.05
C GLU A 131 19.06 -0.90 -14.28
N ALA A 132 18.51 -0.60 -15.45
CA ALA A 132 19.12 -0.92 -16.73
C ALA A 132 18.95 0.26 -17.70
N PHE A 133 19.95 0.47 -18.56
CA PHE A 133 20.01 1.62 -19.43
C PHE A 133 20.43 1.25 -20.86
N LEU A 134 19.65 1.67 -21.83
CA LEU A 134 20.00 1.70 -23.24
C LEU A 134 20.42 3.13 -23.61
N PRO A 135 21.67 3.35 -24.05
CA PRO A 135 22.14 4.69 -24.39
C PRO A 135 21.47 5.22 -25.66
N GLY A 136 21.33 6.53 -25.76
CA GLY A 136 20.96 7.27 -26.95
C GLY A 136 22.11 8.11 -27.50
N GLU A 137 21.86 8.81 -28.61
CA GLU A 137 22.81 9.73 -29.22
C GLU A 137 22.94 11.06 -28.43
N THR A 138 21.97 11.39 -27.59
CA THR A 138 21.95 12.57 -26.75
C THR A 138 21.99 12.19 -25.27
N GLU A 139 22.24 13.17 -24.41
CA GLU A 139 22.16 12.98 -22.96
C GLU A 139 20.72 12.92 -22.41
N GLU A 140 19.73 13.23 -23.25
CA GLU A 140 18.32 13.12 -22.88
C GLU A 140 17.90 11.66 -22.72
N GLU A 141 17.05 11.38 -21.74
CA GLU A 141 16.55 10.04 -21.51
C GLU A 141 15.04 9.99 -21.20
N VAL A 142 14.43 8.86 -21.49
CA VAL A 142 13.08 8.50 -21.06
C VAL A 142 13.21 7.52 -19.91
N LEU A 143 12.55 7.83 -18.79
CA LEU A 143 12.52 6.99 -17.60
C LEU A 143 11.30 6.08 -17.64
N VAL A 144 11.51 4.78 -17.53
CA VAL A 144 10.45 3.77 -17.39
C VAL A 144 10.54 3.19 -15.98
N LEU A 145 9.48 3.32 -15.21
CA LEU A 145 9.39 2.84 -13.83
C LEU A 145 8.40 1.68 -13.71
N ALA A 146 8.74 0.71 -12.88
CA ALA A 146 7.80 -0.27 -12.38
C ALA A 146 8.18 -0.62 -10.93
N HIS A 147 7.21 -0.77 -10.04
CA HIS A 147 7.60 -1.20 -8.70
C HIS A 147 7.79 -2.71 -8.61
N LEU A 148 8.87 -3.11 -7.94
CA LEU A 148 9.28 -4.51 -7.74
C LEU A 148 9.06 -4.94 -6.28
N CYS A 149 7.97 -4.55 -5.70
CA CYS A 149 7.61 -4.97 -4.36
C CYS A 149 6.11 -5.17 -4.25
N HIS A 150 5.72 -6.11 -3.40
CA HIS A 150 4.34 -6.32 -3.00
C HIS A 150 4.32 -7.14 -1.71
N PRO A 151 3.38 -6.92 -0.78
CA PRO A 151 3.30 -7.67 0.48
C PRO A 151 3.06 -9.17 0.29
N ARG A 152 2.50 -9.55 -0.85
CA ARG A 152 2.26 -10.93 -1.27
C ARG A 152 2.53 -11.09 -2.76
N PRO A 153 2.87 -12.28 -3.25
CA PRO A 153 3.00 -12.52 -4.70
C PRO A 153 1.74 -12.08 -5.44
N SER A 154 1.92 -11.21 -6.42
CA SER A 154 0.83 -10.67 -7.23
C SER A 154 1.26 -10.58 -8.70
N ALA A 155 0.48 -11.19 -9.59
CA ALA A 155 0.82 -11.24 -11.01
C ALA A 155 0.61 -9.89 -11.71
N ASN A 156 -0.49 -9.19 -11.38
CA ASN A 156 -0.80 -7.92 -12.04
C ASN A 156 -0.17 -6.74 -11.31
N ASP A 157 -0.21 -6.71 -10.00
CA ASP A 157 0.37 -5.69 -9.14
C ASP A 157 1.61 -6.24 -8.42
N ASN A 158 2.88 -6.01 -8.87
CA ASN A 158 3.18 -5.36 -10.13
C ASN A 158 4.16 -6.19 -10.97
N ALA A 159 4.09 -7.53 -10.90
CA ALA A 159 4.92 -8.36 -11.76
C ALA A 159 4.68 -8.10 -13.25
N SER A 160 3.46 -7.70 -13.62
CA SER A 160 3.15 -7.34 -15.01
C SER A 160 3.91 -6.11 -15.49
N GLY A 161 4.00 -5.06 -14.68
CA GLY A 161 4.77 -3.86 -15.01
C GLY A 161 6.26 -4.14 -15.13
N CYS A 162 6.82 -4.90 -14.19
CA CYS A 162 8.22 -5.32 -14.23
C CYS A 162 8.53 -6.17 -15.48
N ALA A 163 7.67 -7.14 -15.80
CA ALA A 163 7.86 -8.00 -16.96
C ALA A 163 7.83 -7.20 -18.27
N VAL A 164 6.88 -6.26 -18.41
CA VAL A 164 6.80 -5.38 -19.59
C VAL A 164 8.02 -4.49 -19.69
N ALA A 165 8.50 -3.91 -18.57
CA ALA A 165 9.70 -3.07 -18.57
C ALA A 165 10.96 -3.84 -19.01
N MET A 166 11.13 -5.06 -18.51
CA MET A 166 12.26 -5.92 -18.89
C MET A 166 12.16 -6.35 -20.36
N GLU A 167 10.98 -6.74 -20.82
CA GLU A 167 10.76 -7.16 -22.20
C GLU A 167 10.91 -6.00 -23.19
N LEU A 168 10.53 -4.79 -22.80
CA LEU A 168 10.77 -3.57 -23.56
C LEU A 168 12.28 -3.40 -23.84
N LEU A 169 13.12 -3.45 -22.79
CA LEU A 169 14.58 -3.32 -22.93
C LEU A 169 15.16 -4.44 -23.79
N ARG A 170 14.77 -5.69 -23.54
CA ARG A 170 15.25 -6.84 -24.29
C ARG A 170 14.92 -6.69 -25.77
N THR A 171 13.69 -6.33 -26.10
CA THR A 171 13.24 -6.16 -27.49
C THR A 171 13.97 -5.01 -28.18
N LEU A 172 14.07 -3.85 -27.55
CA LEU A 172 14.79 -2.72 -28.12
C LEU A 172 16.26 -3.02 -28.36
N HIS A 173 16.92 -3.64 -27.37
CA HIS A 173 18.32 -4.03 -27.52
C HIS A 173 18.53 -4.98 -28.69
N GLU A 174 17.70 -6.00 -28.83
CA GLU A 174 17.79 -6.98 -29.91
C GLU A 174 17.54 -6.36 -31.29
N LEU A 175 16.57 -5.46 -31.41
CA LEU A 175 16.29 -4.76 -32.67
C LEU A 175 17.41 -3.80 -33.07
N LEU A 176 18.04 -3.13 -32.11
CA LEU A 176 19.22 -2.30 -32.35
C LEU A 176 20.41 -3.13 -32.81
N GLU A 177 20.71 -4.25 -32.14
CA GLU A 177 21.80 -5.15 -32.49
C GLU A 177 21.64 -5.76 -33.92
N ARG A 178 20.39 -6.01 -34.31
CA ARG A 178 20.08 -6.51 -35.68
C ARG A 178 20.06 -5.41 -36.74
N GLY A 179 20.16 -4.14 -36.34
CA GLY A 179 20.03 -3.02 -37.25
C GLY A 179 18.61 -2.81 -37.82
N GLU A 180 17.59 -3.38 -37.15
CA GLU A 180 16.18 -3.24 -37.52
C GLU A 180 15.58 -1.93 -36.97
N LEU A 181 16.27 -1.32 -36.00
CA LEU A 181 16.01 0.04 -35.50
C LEU A 181 17.24 0.92 -35.70
N PRO A 182 17.04 2.21 -36.07
CA PRO A 182 18.12 3.16 -36.04
C PRO A 182 18.57 3.40 -34.58
N PRO A 183 19.80 3.96 -34.37
CA PRO A 183 20.24 4.36 -33.03
C PRO A 183 19.20 5.22 -32.33
N LEU A 184 19.01 4.98 -31.05
CA LEU A 184 18.05 5.75 -30.25
C LEU A 184 18.54 7.19 -30.12
N ARG A 185 17.70 8.16 -30.44
CA ARG A 185 18.04 9.57 -30.20
C ARG A 185 18.21 9.87 -28.71
N ARG A 186 17.32 9.29 -27.87
CA ARG A 186 17.33 9.44 -26.41
C ARG A 186 17.59 8.11 -25.74
N GLY A 187 18.29 8.14 -24.63
CA GLY A 187 18.47 6.95 -23.80
C GLY A 187 17.12 6.48 -23.19
N ILE A 188 17.05 5.19 -22.91
CA ILE A 188 15.91 4.60 -22.18
C ILE A 188 16.45 3.97 -20.92
N ARG A 189 16.00 4.48 -19.79
CA ARG A 189 16.31 3.99 -18.45
C ARG A 189 15.12 3.27 -17.87
N VAL A 190 15.29 2.03 -17.50
CA VAL A 190 14.31 1.27 -16.75
C VAL A 190 14.76 1.17 -15.31
N CYS A 191 13.87 1.47 -14.37
CA CYS A 191 14.09 1.32 -12.94
C CYS A 191 12.99 0.47 -12.34
N LEU A 192 13.38 -0.64 -11.72
CA LEU A 192 12.51 -1.45 -10.88
C LEU A 192 12.79 -1.07 -9.43
N VAL A 193 11.79 -0.50 -8.76
CA VAL A 193 11.95 0.19 -7.47
C VAL A 193 10.96 -0.35 -6.43
N PRO A 194 11.24 -0.24 -5.12
CA PRO A 194 10.20 -0.29 -4.11
C PRO A 194 9.20 0.84 -4.32
N GLU A 195 7.89 0.51 -4.25
CA GLU A 195 6.80 1.45 -4.50
C GLU A 195 6.93 2.69 -3.60
N PHE A 196 6.86 3.90 -4.17
CA PHE A 196 7.08 5.18 -3.53
C PHE A 196 8.41 5.28 -2.75
N SER A 197 8.64 4.38 -1.80
CA SER A 197 9.80 4.40 -0.91
C SER A 197 11.14 4.22 -1.62
N GLY A 198 11.17 3.61 -2.80
CA GLY A 198 12.37 3.52 -3.64
C GLY A 198 12.45 4.67 -4.66
N THR A 199 11.32 5.08 -5.23
CA THR A 199 11.29 6.11 -6.28
C THR A 199 11.81 7.46 -5.78
N TYR A 200 11.32 7.93 -4.63
CA TYR A 200 11.74 9.23 -4.11
C TYR A 200 13.23 9.30 -3.77
N PRO A 201 13.83 8.39 -3.00
CA PRO A 201 15.26 8.40 -2.75
C PRO A 201 16.09 8.26 -4.02
N TYR A 202 15.68 7.41 -4.96
CA TYR A 202 16.35 7.25 -6.25
C TYR A 202 16.44 8.58 -7.01
N LEU A 203 15.33 9.30 -7.13
CA LEU A 203 15.30 10.60 -7.81
C LEU A 203 16.09 11.67 -7.03
N CYS A 204 16.01 11.69 -5.70
CA CYS A 204 16.78 12.61 -4.87
C CYS A 204 18.30 12.41 -5.03
N GLN A 205 18.77 11.17 -5.07
CA GLN A 205 20.18 10.86 -5.28
C GLN A 205 20.69 11.32 -6.67
N ARG A 206 19.79 11.46 -7.63
CA ARG A 206 20.08 11.85 -9.01
C ARG A 206 19.58 13.27 -9.35
N GLU A 207 19.36 14.11 -8.35
CA GLU A 207 18.80 15.46 -8.54
C GLU A 207 19.52 16.26 -9.63
N GLY A 208 20.85 16.20 -9.71
CA GLY A 208 21.65 16.87 -10.74
C GLY A 208 21.45 16.34 -12.17
N GLU A 209 20.84 15.18 -12.33
CA GLU A 209 20.61 14.53 -13.63
C GLU A 209 19.14 14.61 -14.07
N LEU A 210 18.23 15.06 -13.22
CA LEU A 210 16.79 15.08 -13.51
C LEU A 210 16.42 15.89 -14.75
N SER A 211 17.22 16.92 -15.05
CA SER A 211 17.04 17.73 -16.28
C SER A 211 17.23 16.95 -17.58
N ARG A 212 17.89 15.79 -17.55
CA ARG A 212 18.06 14.91 -18.70
C ARG A 212 16.79 14.09 -18.97
N ILE A 213 15.92 13.89 -17.97
CA ILE A 213 14.70 13.13 -18.09
C ILE A 213 13.64 13.97 -18.80
N VAL A 214 13.41 13.69 -20.07
CA VAL A 214 12.45 14.43 -20.92
C VAL A 214 11.02 13.85 -20.86
N GLY A 215 10.87 12.66 -20.28
CA GLY A 215 9.58 12.01 -20.06
C GLY A 215 9.71 10.80 -19.17
N ALA A 216 8.62 10.43 -18.50
CA ALA A 216 8.56 9.24 -17.66
C ALA A 216 7.29 8.44 -17.93
N ILE A 217 7.41 7.12 -17.85
CA ILE A 217 6.30 6.16 -17.98
C ILE A 217 6.31 5.28 -16.73
N ASN A 218 5.20 5.23 -16.01
CA ASN A 218 5.02 4.28 -14.92
C ASN A 218 4.19 3.09 -15.42
N LEU A 219 4.75 1.89 -15.31
CA LEU A 219 4.11 0.63 -15.68
C LEU A 219 3.60 -0.05 -14.41
N ASP A 220 2.30 0.07 -14.20
CA ASP A 220 1.64 -0.47 -13.03
C ASP A 220 0.32 -1.15 -13.44
N MET A 221 0.16 -2.42 -13.01
CA MET A 221 -1.02 -3.23 -13.27
C MET A 221 -1.40 -3.34 -14.77
N VAL A 222 -0.42 -3.49 -15.64
CA VAL A 222 -0.59 -3.50 -17.09
C VAL A 222 -1.05 -4.84 -17.68
N GLY A 223 -1.13 -5.89 -16.87
CA GLY A 223 -1.54 -7.24 -17.28
C GLY A 223 -3.03 -7.55 -17.16
N GLY A 224 -3.82 -6.64 -16.58
CA GLY A 224 -5.25 -6.84 -16.35
C GLY A 224 -6.12 -6.50 -17.55
N ARG A 225 -7.31 -7.12 -17.63
CA ARG A 225 -8.33 -6.73 -18.61
C ARG A 225 -8.91 -5.38 -18.23
N GLN A 226 -8.66 -4.35 -19.00
CA GLN A 226 -9.12 -2.98 -18.76
C GLN A 226 -10.65 -2.87 -18.67
N SER A 227 -11.39 -3.70 -19.42
CA SER A 227 -12.85 -3.74 -19.39
C SER A 227 -13.48 -4.21 -18.07
N ARG A 228 -12.67 -4.68 -17.11
CA ARG A 228 -13.12 -5.12 -15.77
C ARG A 228 -12.64 -4.21 -14.65
N GLY A 229 -11.80 -3.25 -14.94
CA GLY A 229 -11.14 -2.45 -13.91
C GLY A 229 -11.94 -1.25 -13.46
N TYR A 230 -12.34 -0.44 -14.38
CA TYR A 230 -13.12 0.77 -14.11
C TYR A 230 -14.10 0.91 -15.27
N GLY A 231 -15.39 1.03 -14.95
CA GLY A 231 -16.39 1.37 -15.95
C GLY A 231 -16.01 2.67 -16.68
N PRO A 232 -16.68 2.97 -17.82
CA PRO A 232 -16.43 4.17 -18.58
C PRO A 232 -16.60 5.41 -17.72
#